data_15c9a344cf6cb7e25646d10523bc463e
#
_entry.id   15c9a344cf6cb7e25646d10523bc463e
#
_cell.length_a   1.000
_cell.length_b   1.000
_cell.length_c   1.000
_cell.angle_alpha   90.00
_cell.angle_beta   90.00
_cell.angle_gamma   90.00
#
_symmetry.space_group_name_H-M   'P 1'
#
loop_
_entity.id
_entity.type
_entity.pdbx_description
1 polymer ?
#
loop_
_entity_poly.entity_id
_entity_poly.type
_entity_poly.pdbx_seq_one_letter_code
_entity_poly.pdbx_strand_id
1 'polypeptide(L)'
;REKDEQGQSMFVKLNGKAVFMKGANYIPLDNFPNRVPESWYEYIIKSAADVNMNMLRIWGGGIYEMDAFYEMCDKYGILVWQDMMFACGMFPADEHYLNSVAEEVKDNVKRLRNHPCIALWNGNNENEISYFGWGWKDRYTPEEDRIYQSNLHKLFYDVIPEAIQAVDETRYYHPTSPVTGYNNIDYNMGDVHFWSVWK
;
A
#
# COMPACT_ATOMS: atom_id res chain seq x y z
N ARG A 1 3.15 -13.40 8.84
CA ARG A 1 3.56 -12.68 10.06
C ARG A 1 3.82 -13.68 11.16
N GLU A 2 4.91 -13.50 11.89
CA GLU A 2 5.25 -14.29 13.07
C GLU A 2 5.27 -13.34 14.26
N LYS A 3 4.65 -13.74 15.37
CA LYS A 3 4.56 -12.94 16.60
C LYS A 3 5.33 -13.65 17.71
N ASP A 4 6.16 -12.90 18.44
CA ASP A 4 6.86 -13.35 19.65
C ASP A 4 6.70 -12.34 20.78
N GLU A 5 7.49 -12.50 21.84
CA GLU A 5 7.47 -11.60 23.01
C GLU A 5 7.99 -10.19 22.70
N GLN A 6 8.75 -10.02 21.61
CA GLN A 6 9.35 -8.74 21.21
C GLN A 6 8.47 -7.95 20.22
N GLY A 7 7.60 -8.65 19.46
CA GLY A 7 6.75 -7.97 18.49
C GLY A 7 6.18 -8.89 17.41
N GLN A 8 5.97 -8.32 16.24
CA GLN A 8 5.38 -9.02 15.10
C GLN A 8 6.18 -8.72 13.82
N SER A 9 6.74 -9.76 13.22
CA SER A 9 7.46 -9.65 11.94
C SER A 9 6.51 -9.45 10.77
N MET A 10 7.07 -8.89 9.68
CA MET A 10 6.43 -8.86 8.36
C MET A 10 7.46 -9.30 7.31
N PHE A 11 7.17 -10.39 6.62
CA PHE A 11 8.00 -10.88 5.51
C PHE A 11 7.15 -11.65 4.50
N VAL A 12 7.66 -11.76 3.29
CA VAL A 12 7.04 -12.50 2.20
C VAL A 12 7.60 -13.92 2.16
N LYS A 13 6.75 -14.90 1.88
CA LYS A 13 7.16 -16.26 1.51
C LYS A 13 6.87 -16.47 0.03
N LEU A 14 7.90 -16.73 -0.77
CA LEU A 14 7.78 -17.12 -2.16
C LEU A 14 8.02 -18.63 -2.26
N ASN A 15 7.01 -19.38 -2.71
CA ASN A 15 7.07 -20.84 -2.78
C ASN A 15 7.52 -21.50 -1.45
N GLY A 16 7.00 -20.97 -0.33
CA GLY A 16 7.32 -21.45 1.02
C GLY A 16 8.63 -20.98 1.62
N LYS A 17 9.51 -20.31 0.85
CA LYS A 17 10.78 -19.77 1.32
C LYS A 17 10.62 -18.30 1.73
N ALA A 18 11.12 -17.94 2.92
CA ALA A 18 11.16 -16.56 3.36
C ALA A 18 12.10 -15.73 2.48
N VAL A 19 11.61 -14.58 2.04
CA VAL A 19 12.34 -13.63 1.18
C VAL A 19 12.44 -12.30 1.90
N PHE A 20 13.66 -11.77 2.00
CA PHE A 20 13.86 -10.40 2.46
C PHE A 20 13.53 -9.43 1.32
N MET A 21 12.57 -8.52 1.56
CA MET A 21 12.10 -7.54 0.58
C MET A 21 13.11 -6.41 0.43
N LYS A 22 13.85 -6.41 -0.68
CA LYS A 22 14.83 -5.37 -1.04
C LYS A 22 14.27 -4.55 -2.18
N GLY A 23 14.10 -3.26 -1.96
CA GLY A 23 13.50 -2.43 -3.00
C GLY A 23 13.36 -0.97 -2.62
N ALA A 24 12.44 -0.30 -3.28
CA ALA A 24 12.17 1.11 -3.08
C ALA A 24 10.67 1.42 -3.24
N ASN A 25 10.27 2.58 -2.73
CA ASN A 25 8.99 3.17 -3.13
C ASN A 25 9.10 3.63 -4.58
N TYR A 26 8.05 3.36 -5.34
CA TYR A 26 7.89 3.79 -6.71
C TYR A 26 6.81 4.86 -6.78
N ILE A 27 7.12 5.97 -7.42
CA ILE A 27 6.21 7.06 -7.76
C ILE A 27 6.12 7.17 -9.29
N PRO A 28 5.06 7.78 -9.86
CA PRO A 28 4.91 7.94 -11.30
C PRO A 28 6.14 8.58 -11.95
N LEU A 29 6.55 8.05 -13.10
CA LEU A 29 7.75 8.51 -13.82
C LEU A 29 7.62 9.91 -14.39
N ASP A 30 6.39 10.38 -14.61
CA ASP A 30 6.08 11.74 -15.09
C ASP A 30 4.80 12.23 -14.42
N ASN A 31 4.67 13.54 -14.22
CA ASN A 31 3.43 14.17 -13.75
C ASN A 31 2.27 13.99 -14.75
N PHE A 32 2.58 13.66 -15.99
CA PHE A 32 1.62 13.34 -17.04
C PHE A 32 1.87 11.90 -17.53
N PRO A 33 1.20 10.89 -16.92
CA PRO A 33 1.48 9.48 -17.18
C PRO A 33 1.38 9.08 -18.66
N ASN A 34 0.51 9.75 -19.44
CA ASN A 34 0.35 9.51 -20.87
C ASN A 34 1.58 9.89 -21.73
N ARG A 35 2.59 10.53 -21.14
CA ARG A 35 3.87 10.83 -21.81
C ARG A 35 4.93 9.76 -21.57
N VAL A 36 4.68 8.82 -20.67
CA VAL A 36 5.63 7.76 -20.33
C VAL A 36 5.59 6.67 -21.40
N PRO A 37 6.64 6.48 -22.19
CA PRO A 37 6.70 5.38 -23.15
C PRO A 37 6.96 4.04 -22.43
N GLU A 38 6.47 2.93 -22.98
CA GLU A 38 6.67 1.59 -22.40
C GLU A 38 8.14 1.24 -22.15
N SER A 39 9.05 1.73 -23.00
CA SER A 39 10.50 1.54 -22.84
C SER A 39 11.06 2.11 -21.52
N TRP A 40 10.39 3.10 -20.93
CA TRP A 40 10.80 3.65 -19.64
C TRP A 40 10.43 2.70 -18.49
N TYR A 41 9.27 2.04 -18.56
CA TYR A 41 8.92 1.01 -17.60
C TYR A 41 9.94 -0.13 -17.64
N GLU A 42 10.28 -0.63 -18.83
CA GLU A 42 11.32 -1.66 -18.98
C GLU A 42 12.67 -1.19 -18.41
N TYR A 43 13.10 0.04 -18.74
CA TYR A 43 14.36 0.60 -18.24
C TYR A 43 14.42 0.64 -16.71
N ILE A 44 13.37 1.18 -16.05
CA ILE A 44 13.33 1.32 -14.58
C ILE A 44 13.26 -0.04 -13.89
N ILE A 45 12.39 -0.94 -14.35
CA ILE A 45 12.21 -2.26 -13.73
C ILE A 45 13.47 -3.11 -13.92
N LYS A 46 14.05 -3.08 -15.13
CA LYS A 46 15.32 -3.75 -15.38
C LYS A 46 16.45 -3.19 -14.52
N SER A 47 16.53 -1.87 -14.36
CA SER A 47 17.53 -1.23 -13.49
C SER A 47 17.39 -1.65 -12.03
N ALA A 48 16.15 -1.79 -11.54
CA ALA A 48 15.89 -2.31 -10.20
C ALA A 48 16.38 -3.77 -10.06
N ALA A 49 16.10 -4.61 -11.04
CA ALA A 49 16.56 -6.00 -11.06
C ALA A 49 18.08 -6.10 -11.13
N ASP A 50 18.75 -5.29 -11.97
CA ASP A 50 20.21 -5.28 -12.15
C ASP A 50 20.96 -4.92 -10.84
N VAL A 51 20.35 -4.14 -9.94
CA VAL A 51 20.90 -3.85 -8.60
C VAL A 51 20.39 -4.79 -7.50
N ASN A 52 19.81 -5.92 -7.88
CA ASN A 52 19.28 -6.96 -6.98
C ASN A 52 18.11 -6.49 -6.08
N MET A 53 17.32 -5.54 -6.50
CA MET A 53 16.00 -5.33 -5.91
C MET A 53 15.10 -6.50 -6.30
N ASN A 54 14.17 -6.86 -5.42
CA ASN A 54 13.19 -7.91 -5.66
C ASN A 54 11.75 -7.48 -5.37
N MET A 55 11.56 -6.22 -4.96
CA MET A 55 10.23 -5.64 -4.74
C MET A 55 10.25 -4.13 -5.03
N LEU A 56 9.14 -3.64 -5.58
CA LEU A 56 8.82 -2.22 -5.63
C LEU A 56 7.46 -1.99 -4.98
N ARG A 57 7.33 -0.88 -4.24
CA ARG A 57 6.06 -0.44 -3.68
C ARG A 57 5.50 0.69 -4.51
N ILE A 58 4.35 0.48 -5.14
CA ILE A 58 3.56 1.55 -5.74
C ILE A 58 2.91 2.33 -4.62
N TRP A 59 3.37 3.55 -4.41
CA TRP A 59 2.96 4.43 -3.33
C TRP A 59 1.55 5.00 -3.55
N GLY A 60 0.74 5.02 -2.49
CA GLY A 60 -0.66 5.44 -2.54
C GLY A 60 -0.92 6.91 -2.86
N GLY A 61 0.12 7.75 -2.93
CA GLY A 61 0.03 9.13 -3.45
C GLY A 61 0.31 9.25 -4.94
N GLY A 62 0.40 8.12 -5.66
CA GLY A 62 0.62 8.05 -7.10
C GLY A 62 -0.64 7.69 -7.89
N ILE A 63 -0.49 6.70 -8.75
CA ILE A 63 -1.55 6.14 -9.60
C ILE A 63 -1.45 4.60 -9.61
N TYR A 64 -2.54 3.93 -9.95
CA TYR A 64 -2.45 2.55 -10.44
C TYR A 64 -1.76 2.58 -11.80
N GLU A 65 -0.59 1.99 -11.90
CA GLU A 65 0.25 2.08 -13.10
C GLU A 65 -0.37 1.40 -14.33
N MET A 66 0.20 1.68 -15.49
CA MET A 66 -0.17 1.05 -16.77
C MET A 66 0.20 -0.43 -16.75
N ASP A 67 -0.51 -1.26 -17.51
CA ASP A 67 -0.27 -2.71 -17.57
C ASP A 67 1.18 -3.05 -17.91
N ALA A 68 1.81 -2.26 -18.79
CA ALA A 68 3.24 -2.42 -19.14
C ALA A 68 4.17 -2.42 -17.91
N PHE A 69 3.88 -1.65 -16.86
CA PHE A 69 4.66 -1.69 -15.61
C PHE A 69 4.61 -3.09 -14.97
N TYR A 70 3.41 -3.64 -14.82
CA TYR A 70 3.23 -4.95 -14.18
C TYR A 70 3.77 -6.08 -15.04
N GLU A 71 3.61 -6.02 -16.36
CA GLU A 71 4.19 -6.97 -17.30
C GLU A 71 5.74 -6.99 -17.20
N MET A 72 6.37 -5.82 -17.04
CA MET A 72 7.82 -5.75 -16.83
C MET A 72 8.20 -6.30 -15.44
N CYS A 73 7.42 -6.05 -14.40
CA CYS A 73 7.65 -6.65 -13.09
C CYS A 73 7.55 -8.19 -13.15
N ASP A 74 6.56 -8.73 -13.84
CA ASP A 74 6.41 -10.17 -14.08
C ASP A 74 7.63 -10.73 -14.84
N LYS A 75 8.06 -10.04 -15.92
CA LYS A 75 9.20 -10.43 -16.75
C LYS A 75 10.52 -10.48 -16.00
N TYR A 76 10.78 -9.48 -15.16
CA TYR A 76 12.06 -9.35 -14.45
C TYR A 76 12.04 -9.91 -13.03
N GLY A 77 10.91 -10.47 -12.57
CA GLY A 77 10.79 -11.11 -11.26
C GLY A 77 10.80 -10.09 -10.09
N ILE A 78 10.29 -8.89 -10.30
CA ILE A 78 10.14 -7.87 -9.27
C ILE A 78 8.74 -7.99 -8.65
N LEU A 79 8.67 -8.27 -7.37
CA LEU A 79 7.40 -8.27 -6.63
C LEU A 79 6.85 -6.84 -6.50
N VAL A 80 5.53 -6.73 -6.45
CA VAL A 80 4.84 -5.45 -6.27
C VAL A 80 4.06 -5.46 -4.97
N TRP A 81 4.34 -4.47 -4.12
CA TRP A 81 3.50 -4.05 -3.02
C TRP A 81 2.59 -2.94 -3.57
N GLN A 82 1.31 -3.22 -3.73
CA GLN A 82 0.36 -2.28 -4.34
C GLN A 82 -0.43 -1.55 -3.28
N ASP A 83 -0.19 -0.24 -3.11
CA ASP A 83 -1.10 0.61 -2.34
C ASP A 83 -2.38 0.90 -3.13
N MET A 84 -3.52 0.98 -2.44
CA MET A 84 -4.66 1.74 -2.91
C MET A 84 -4.31 3.23 -2.89
N MET A 85 -4.98 4.04 -3.73
CA MET A 85 -4.57 5.44 -3.96
C MET A 85 -4.99 6.37 -2.82
N PHE A 86 -4.51 6.05 -1.61
CA PHE A 86 -4.71 6.83 -0.39
C PHE A 86 -3.37 7.13 0.30
N ALA A 87 -3.09 8.40 0.57
CA ALA A 87 -1.87 8.81 1.27
C ALA A 87 -2.11 10.07 2.11
N CYS A 88 -1.65 10.04 3.38
CA CYS A 88 -1.56 11.18 4.28
C CYS A 88 -2.79 12.12 4.23
N GLY A 89 -4.00 11.58 4.23
CA GLY A 89 -5.22 12.34 4.05
C GLY A 89 -6.34 11.95 4.99
N MET A 90 -7.33 12.83 5.11
CA MET A 90 -8.58 12.57 5.79
C MET A 90 -9.66 12.35 4.73
N PHE A 91 -10.30 11.20 4.75
CA PHE A 91 -11.26 10.80 3.74
C PHE A 91 -12.67 10.71 4.32
N PRO A 92 -13.70 11.10 3.54
CA PRO A 92 -15.09 10.92 3.97
C PRO A 92 -15.47 9.43 3.99
N ALA A 93 -16.58 9.11 4.65
CA ALA A 93 -17.14 7.78 4.66
C ALA A 93 -18.68 7.80 4.51
N ASP A 94 -19.17 8.76 3.71
CA ASP A 94 -20.55 8.72 3.26
C ASP A 94 -20.74 7.58 2.25
N GLU A 95 -21.97 7.15 2.10
CA GLU A 95 -22.30 5.97 1.29
C GLU A 95 -21.88 6.12 -0.17
N HIS A 96 -22.03 7.31 -0.74
CA HIS A 96 -21.67 7.55 -2.14
C HIS A 96 -20.16 7.40 -2.34
N TYR A 97 -19.36 8.01 -1.47
CA TYR A 97 -17.91 7.93 -1.53
C TYR A 97 -17.42 6.49 -1.32
N LEU A 98 -17.92 5.79 -0.31
CA LEU A 98 -17.54 4.42 -0.03
C LEU A 98 -17.89 3.45 -1.16
N ASN A 99 -19.05 3.62 -1.79
CA ASN A 99 -19.43 2.84 -2.96
C ASN A 99 -18.50 3.10 -4.15
N SER A 100 -18.16 4.36 -4.40
CA SER A 100 -17.20 4.73 -5.46
C SER A 100 -15.82 4.09 -5.22
N VAL A 101 -15.32 4.15 -3.99
CA VAL A 101 -14.06 3.50 -3.62
C VAL A 101 -14.13 1.98 -3.80
N ALA A 102 -15.22 1.35 -3.36
CA ALA A 102 -15.37 -0.11 -3.50
C ALA A 102 -15.33 -0.55 -4.97
N GLU A 103 -15.97 0.19 -5.87
CA GLU A 103 -15.94 -0.12 -7.31
C GLU A 103 -14.56 0.14 -7.92
N GLU A 104 -13.90 1.26 -7.60
CA GLU A 104 -12.52 1.54 -8.04
C GLU A 104 -11.56 0.42 -7.62
N VAL A 105 -11.64 -0.01 -6.35
CA VAL A 105 -10.80 -1.09 -5.81
C VAL A 105 -11.06 -2.40 -6.55
N LYS A 106 -12.34 -2.79 -6.72
CA LYS A 106 -12.70 -4.02 -7.46
C LYS A 106 -12.18 -4.00 -8.89
N ASP A 107 -12.31 -2.88 -9.59
CA ASP A 107 -11.88 -2.78 -10.98
C ASP A 107 -10.36 -2.90 -11.12
N ASN A 108 -9.60 -2.21 -10.28
CA ASN A 108 -8.15 -2.30 -10.30
C ASN A 108 -7.64 -3.67 -9.83
N VAL A 109 -8.23 -4.24 -8.79
CA VAL A 109 -7.87 -5.60 -8.35
C VAL A 109 -8.17 -6.64 -9.43
N LYS A 110 -9.33 -6.58 -10.10
CA LYS A 110 -9.66 -7.48 -11.23
C LYS A 110 -8.64 -7.37 -12.37
N ARG A 111 -8.20 -6.15 -12.70
CA ARG A 111 -7.20 -5.89 -13.71
C ARG A 111 -5.85 -6.50 -13.33
N LEU A 112 -5.44 -6.34 -12.07
CA LEU A 112 -4.08 -6.62 -11.63
C LEU A 112 -3.88 -8.02 -11.00
N ARG A 113 -4.93 -8.64 -10.49
CA ARG A 113 -4.83 -9.91 -9.73
C ARG A 113 -4.20 -11.09 -10.49
N ASN A 114 -4.18 -11.04 -11.81
CA ASN A 114 -3.59 -12.09 -12.62
C ASN A 114 -2.07 -11.91 -12.84
N HIS A 115 -1.50 -10.79 -12.41
CA HIS A 115 -0.06 -10.56 -12.43
C HIS A 115 0.60 -11.31 -11.26
N PRO A 116 1.50 -12.27 -11.52
CA PRO A 116 2.21 -12.98 -10.44
C PRO A 116 3.12 -12.08 -9.61
N CYS A 117 3.51 -10.92 -10.12
CA CYS A 117 4.31 -9.96 -9.37
C CYS A 117 3.56 -9.34 -8.17
N ILE A 118 2.23 -9.25 -8.19
CA ILE A 118 1.47 -8.67 -7.07
C ILE A 118 1.63 -9.53 -5.83
N ALA A 119 2.35 -9.03 -4.83
CA ALA A 119 2.63 -9.73 -3.59
C ALA A 119 1.57 -9.48 -2.51
N LEU A 120 1.07 -8.25 -2.43
CA LEU A 120 0.03 -7.86 -1.47
C LEU A 120 -0.70 -6.59 -1.91
N TRP A 121 -1.86 -6.37 -1.33
CA TRP A 121 -2.65 -5.15 -1.42
C TRP A 121 -2.49 -4.35 -0.13
N ASN A 122 -2.27 -3.03 -0.22
CA ASN A 122 -2.14 -2.16 0.94
C ASN A 122 -3.19 -1.04 0.89
N GLY A 123 -3.86 -0.79 2.01
CA GLY A 123 -4.98 0.15 2.07
C GLY A 123 -4.56 1.61 1.91
N ASN A 124 -3.47 2.02 2.58
CA ASN A 124 -3.04 3.41 2.52
C ASN A 124 -1.57 3.61 2.92
N ASN A 125 -1.06 4.79 2.58
CA ASN A 125 0.19 5.31 3.08
C ASN A 125 -0.03 6.33 4.20
N GLU A 126 0.41 6.01 5.40
CA GLU A 126 0.59 6.95 6.53
C GLU A 126 -0.68 7.64 7.07
N ASN A 127 -1.88 7.20 6.73
CA ASN A 127 -3.11 7.83 7.21
C ASN A 127 -3.27 7.73 8.73
N GLU A 128 -2.94 6.58 9.32
CA GLU A 128 -3.02 6.41 10.76
C GLU A 128 -1.90 7.13 11.50
N ILE A 129 -0.65 6.97 11.07
CA ILE A 129 0.48 7.60 11.74
C ILE A 129 0.42 9.13 11.64
N SER A 130 -0.07 9.68 10.52
CA SER A 130 -0.23 11.14 10.39
C SER A 130 -1.26 11.66 11.37
N TYR A 131 -2.34 10.95 11.56
CA TYR A 131 -3.39 11.36 12.49
C TYR A 131 -2.97 11.23 13.94
N PHE A 132 -2.52 10.04 14.34
CA PHE A 132 -2.21 9.74 15.74
C PHE A 132 -0.80 10.15 16.17
N GLY A 133 0.16 10.18 15.25
CA GLY A 133 1.58 10.39 15.55
C GLY A 133 2.14 11.77 15.19
N TRP A 134 1.51 12.49 14.25
CA TRP A 134 2.03 13.80 13.80
C TRP A 134 1.23 14.99 14.36
N GLY A 135 0.39 14.75 15.37
CA GLY A 135 -0.39 15.81 16.03
C GLY A 135 -1.58 16.33 15.22
N TRP A 136 -2.03 15.60 14.19
CA TRP A 136 -3.24 16.01 13.46
C TRP A 136 -4.47 15.90 14.35
N LYS A 137 -4.54 14.87 15.16
CA LYS A 137 -5.63 14.66 16.12
C LYS A 137 -5.86 15.87 17.02
N ASP A 138 -4.81 16.55 17.44
CA ASP A 138 -4.90 17.70 18.37
C ASP A 138 -5.54 18.94 17.76
N ARG A 139 -5.82 18.91 16.44
CA ARG A 139 -6.45 20.00 15.70
C ARG A 139 -7.98 19.91 15.67
N TYR A 140 -8.54 18.81 16.16
CA TYR A 140 -9.95 18.48 16.03
C TYR A 140 -10.67 18.50 17.37
N THR A 141 -11.97 18.85 17.34
CA THR A 141 -12.85 18.67 18.47
C THR A 141 -13.07 17.19 18.76
N PRO A 142 -13.50 16.81 19.98
CA PRO A 142 -13.83 15.41 20.29
C PRO A 142 -14.89 14.79 19.38
N GLU A 143 -15.77 15.58 18.80
CA GLU A 143 -16.78 15.13 17.85
C GLU A 143 -16.15 14.79 16.49
N GLU A 144 -15.37 15.70 15.95
CA GLU A 144 -14.64 15.51 14.69
C GLU A 144 -13.65 14.34 14.79
N ASP A 145 -12.95 14.18 15.92
CA ASP A 145 -12.07 13.07 16.20
C ASP A 145 -12.81 11.72 16.10
N ARG A 146 -13.99 11.61 16.73
CA ARG A 146 -14.80 10.39 16.65
C ARG A 146 -15.26 10.09 15.22
N ILE A 147 -15.69 11.11 14.49
CA ILE A 147 -16.10 10.97 13.09
C ILE A 147 -14.93 10.48 12.24
N TYR A 148 -13.77 11.11 12.38
CA TYR A 148 -12.60 10.74 11.58
C TYR A 148 -12.15 9.31 11.87
N GLN A 149 -12.03 8.91 13.12
CA GLN A 149 -11.65 7.54 13.49
C GLN A 149 -12.64 6.52 12.95
N SER A 150 -13.95 6.81 13.01
CA SER A 150 -14.98 5.97 12.43
C SER A 150 -14.84 5.85 10.90
N ASN A 151 -14.59 6.97 10.23
CA ASN A 151 -14.40 7.00 8.78
C ASN A 151 -13.17 6.20 8.35
N LEU A 152 -12.05 6.41 9.04
CA LEU A 152 -10.80 5.70 8.80
C LEU A 152 -10.98 4.19 8.95
N HIS A 153 -11.60 3.76 10.05
CA HIS A 153 -11.88 2.35 10.28
C HIS A 153 -12.77 1.78 9.17
N LYS A 154 -13.90 2.43 8.90
CA LYS A 154 -14.86 1.96 7.91
C LYS A 154 -14.26 1.83 6.51
N LEU A 155 -13.41 2.78 6.11
CA LEU A 155 -12.77 2.77 4.80
C LEU A 155 -11.70 1.66 4.69
N PHE A 156 -10.74 1.63 5.62
CA PHE A 156 -9.56 0.77 5.49
C PHE A 156 -9.68 -0.60 6.15
N TYR A 157 -10.64 -0.80 7.06
CA TYR A 157 -10.81 -2.08 7.75
C TYR A 157 -12.10 -2.83 7.39
N ASP A 158 -13.07 -2.14 6.75
CA ASP A 158 -14.31 -2.78 6.29
C ASP A 158 -14.42 -2.75 4.77
N VAL A 159 -14.61 -1.58 4.15
CA VAL A 159 -15.00 -1.44 2.73
C VAL A 159 -13.93 -1.92 1.76
N ILE A 160 -12.68 -1.46 1.92
CA ILE A 160 -11.59 -1.86 1.02
C ILE A 160 -11.30 -3.37 1.11
N PRO A 161 -11.10 -3.97 2.29
CA PRO A 161 -10.87 -5.42 2.37
C PRO A 161 -12.06 -6.24 1.83
N GLU A 162 -13.30 -5.85 2.07
CA GLU A 162 -14.48 -6.51 1.47
C GLU A 162 -14.47 -6.42 -0.06
N ALA A 163 -14.14 -5.25 -0.62
CA ALA A 163 -14.05 -5.07 -2.06
C ALA A 163 -12.95 -5.93 -2.69
N ILE A 164 -11.78 -6.03 -2.03
CA ILE A 164 -10.68 -6.90 -2.47
C ILE A 164 -11.11 -8.37 -2.37
N GLN A 165 -11.62 -8.80 -1.20
CA GLN A 165 -12.03 -10.17 -0.95
C GLN A 165 -13.05 -10.68 -1.97
N ALA A 166 -13.95 -9.81 -2.41
CA ALA A 166 -14.96 -10.15 -3.41
C ALA A 166 -14.37 -10.54 -4.78
N VAL A 167 -13.12 -10.18 -5.07
CA VAL A 167 -12.48 -10.40 -6.38
C VAL A 167 -11.09 -11.04 -6.30
N ASP A 168 -10.42 -11.03 -5.16
CA ASP A 168 -9.16 -11.71 -4.90
C ASP A 168 -9.11 -12.24 -3.45
N GLU A 169 -9.44 -13.51 -3.26
CA GLU A 169 -9.48 -14.17 -1.96
C GLU A 169 -8.11 -14.63 -1.47
N THR A 170 -7.08 -14.54 -2.31
CA THR A 170 -5.81 -15.24 -2.07
C THR A 170 -4.70 -14.35 -1.54
N ARG A 171 -4.67 -13.10 -1.95
CA ARG A 171 -3.60 -12.19 -1.55
C ARG A 171 -3.89 -11.51 -0.23
N TYR A 172 -2.81 -11.31 0.50
CA TYR A 172 -2.86 -10.60 1.78
C TYR A 172 -3.22 -9.12 1.58
N TYR A 173 -4.18 -8.65 2.36
CA TYR A 173 -4.48 -7.22 2.50
C TYR A 173 -3.81 -6.65 3.75
N HIS A 174 -3.12 -5.53 3.58
CA HIS A 174 -2.45 -4.76 4.62
C HIS A 174 -3.21 -3.44 4.81
N PRO A 175 -3.84 -3.17 5.96
CA PRO A 175 -4.77 -2.03 6.06
C PRO A 175 -4.08 -0.67 5.93
N THR A 176 -2.87 -0.52 6.48
CA THR A 176 -2.11 0.73 6.50
C THR A 176 -0.62 0.47 6.53
N SER A 177 0.18 1.31 5.93
CA SER A 177 1.64 1.30 6.03
C SER A 177 2.11 2.69 6.50
N PRO A 178 2.86 2.79 7.62
CA PRO A 178 3.30 1.71 8.50
C PRO A 178 2.17 1.11 9.35
N VAL A 179 2.33 -0.14 9.77
CA VAL A 179 1.48 -0.76 10.78
C VAL A 179 1.98 -0.39 12.17
N THR A 180 1.49 0.70 12.67
CA THR A 180 1.87 1.16 14.02
C THR A 180 0.95 0.64 15.12
N GLY A 181 -0.05 -0.17 14.76
CA GLY A 181 -1.16 -0.45 15.66
C GLY A 181 -2.10 0.75 15.80
N TYR A 182 -3.38 0.50 15.86
CA TYR A 182 -4.40 1.55 16.02
C TYR A 182 -4.17 2.30 17.35
N ASN A 183 -3.89 3.59 17.29
CA ASN A 183 -3.57 4.47 18.41
C ASN A 183 -2.20 4.29 19.09
N ASN A 184 -1.28 3.49 18.57
CA ASN A 184 0.02 3.31 19.20
C ASN A 184 1.14 3.10 18.17
N ILE A 185 2.20 3.92 18.22
CA ILE A 185 3.39 3.73 17.41
C ILE A 185 4.27 2.70 18.10
N ASP A 186 4.35 1.49 17.52
CA ASP A 186 5.22 0.42 18.01
C ASP A 186 6.20 0.00 16.90
N TYR A 187 7.48 0.32 17.10
CA TYR A 187 8.54 -0.01 16.15
C TYR A 187 8.86 -1.51 16.06
N ASN A 188 8.29 -2.34 16.92
CA ASN A 188 8.42 -3.78 16.88
C ASN A 188 7.27 -4.47 16.14
N MET A 189 6.40 -3.70 15.48
CA MET A 189 5.19 -4.22 14.83
C MET A 189 5.27 -4.06 13.31
N GLY A 190 5.54 -5.14 12.60
CA GLY A 190 5.36 -5.24 11.16
C GLY A 190 6.28 -4.34 10.33
N ASP A 191 5.71 -3.45 9.55
CA ASP A 191 6.44 -2.45 8.77
C ASP A 191 6.52 -1.10 9.51
N VAL A 192 7.64 -0.42 9.34
CA VAL A 192 7.91 0.88 9.96
C VAL A 192 8.51 1.82 8.92
N HIS A 193 8.02 3.07 8.90
CA HIS A 193 8.63 4.13 8.10
C HIS A 193 9.73 4.82 8.90
N PHE A 194 10.98 4.46 8.63
CA PHE A 194 12.13 4.96 9.36
C PHE A 194 12.76 6.17 8.65
N TRP A 195 12.39 7.37 9.10
CA TRP A 195 12.85 8.64 8.52
C TRP A 195 14.15 9.18 9.12
N SER A 196 14.67 8.58 10.20
CA SER A 196 15.82 9.11 10.92
C SER A 196 17.14 9.12 10.13
N VAL A 197 17.18 8.46 8.97
CA VAL A 197 18.31 8.54 8.03
C VAL A 197 18.45 9.91 7.35
N TRP A 198 17.40 10.74 7.41
CA TRP A 198 17.35 12.06 6.77
C TRP A 198 17.48 13.23 7.75
N LYS A 199 17.66 12.96 9.04
CA LYS A 199 17.70 13.96 10.12
C LYS A 199 19.02 13.97 10.83
#